data_d8820ec2a66a5b81b7901fc119b72362
#
_entry.id   d8820ec2a66a5b81b7901fc119b72362
#
_cell.length_a   1.000
_cell.length_b   1.000
_cell.length_c   1.000
_cell.angle_alpha   90.00
_cell.angle_beta   90.00
_cell.angle_gamma   90.00
#
_symmetry.space_group_name_H-M   'P 1'
#
loop_
_entity.id
_entity.type
_entity.pdbx_description
1 polymer ?
#
loop_
_entity_poly.entity_id
_entity_poly.type
_entity_poly.pdbx_seq_one_letter_code
_entity_poly.pdbx_strand_id
1 'polypeptide(L)'
;YNIDYHAMHIGGRVALDFGKVKMTPAIHGSSITESTHIIYAGVACGFLIEIDGVKIYHAGDTALTYDMKLLEREAIDYAMLPIGGNFTMDLEDSLHALELIRPKKAIPMHYNTFNLIKEDPNKFKSPLCEVVIMNPNETLDI
;
A
#
# COMPACT_ATOMS: atom_id res chain seq x y z
N TYR A 1 -7.20 18.09 -17.08
CA TYR A 1 -8.39 17.32 -16.71
C TYR A 1 -9.05 18.03 -15.53
N ASN A 2 -10.35 18.39 -15.64
CA ASN A 2 -11.14 18.80 -14.48
C ASN A 2 -11.52 17.50 -13.73
N ILE A 3 -10.80 17.24 -12.66
CA ILE A 3 -11.07 16.11 -11.76
C ILE A 3 -11.42 16.71 -10.41
N ASP A 4 -12.58 16.35 -9.87
CA ASP A 4 -12.92 16.69 -8.50
C ASP A 4 -11.94 15.99 -7.56
N TYR A 5 -11.37 16.73 -6.63
CA TYR A 5 -10.40 16.20 -5.67
C TYR A 5 -10.70 16.67 -4.26
N HIS A 6 -10.32 15.85 -3.30
CA HIS A 6 -10.34 16.20 -1.89
C HIS A 6 -8.91 16.28 -1.34
N ALA A 7 -8.50 17.47 -0.91
CA ALA A 7 -7.17 17.67 -0.35
C ALA A 7 -7.05 17.01 1.04
N MET A 8 -6.01 16.20 1.25
CA MET A 8 -5.72 15.51 2.49
C MET A 8 -4.25 15.66 2.88
N HIS A 9 -3.95 15.43 4.15
CA HIS A 9 -2.59 15.27 4.66
C HIS A 9 -2.42 13.93 5.37
N ILE A 10 -1.15 13.47 5.46
CA ILE A 10 -0.79 12.25 6.19
C ILE A 10 -1.35 12.29 7.61
N GLY A 11 -1.98 11.19 8.01
CA GLY A 11 -2.69 11.04 9.29
C GLY A 11 -4.13 11.53 9.27
N GLY A 12 -4.52 12.34 8.27
CA GLY A 12 -5.90 12.80 8.12
C GLY A 12 -6.87 11.70 7.73
N ARG A 13 -8.12 11.83 8.17
CA ARG A 13 -9.24 10.94 7.82
C ARG A 13 -10.41 11.79 7.36
N VAL A 14 -11.08 11.34 6.30
CA VAL A 14 -12.27 12.00 5.75
C VAL A 14 -13.37 10.96 5.53
N ALA A 15 -14.63 11.38 5.72
CA ALA A 15 -15.80 10.64 5.26
C ALA A 15 -16.22 11.20 3.89
N LEU A 16 -16.40 10.31 2.93
CA LEU A 16 -16.85 10.57 1.57
C LEU A 16 -18.14 9.78 1.33
N ASP A 17 -18.85 10.05 0.23
CA ASP A 17 -20.13 9.41 -0.08
C ASP A 17 -20.04 7.88 -0.18
N PHE A 18 -18.88 7.34 -0.60
CA PHE A 18 -18.66 5.90 -0.73
C PHE A 18 -18.07 5.23 0.52
N GLY A 19 -17.64 5.98 1.54
CA GLY A 19 -16.98 5.41 2.73
C GLY A 19 -16.02 6.36 3.40
N LYS A 20 -14.99 5.82 4.07
CA LYS A 20 -13.97 6.62 4.77
C LYS A 20 -12.60 6.36 4.20
N VAL A 21 -11.78 7.42 4.13
CA VAL A 21 -10.39 7.33 3.68
C VAL A 21 -9.48 7.96 4.73
N LYS A 22 -8.40 7.26 5.09
CA LYS A 22 -7.31 7.79 5.92
C LYS A 22 -6.02 7.75 5.11
N MET A 23 -5.34 8.88 5.06
CA MET A 23 -4.02 8.97 4.43
C MET A 23 -2.94 8.52 5.40
N THR A 24 -2.09 7.58 4.99
CA THR A 24 -1.04 6.98 5.83
C THR A 24 0.34 7.38 5.35
N PRO A 25 1.38 7.39 6.21
CA PRO A 25 2.76 7.60 5.78
C PRO A 25 3.21 6.52 4.79
N ALA A 26 4.04 6.93 3.82
CA ALA A 26 4.87 6.05 3.02
C ALA A 26 6.28 6.65 2.94
N ILE A 27 7.30 5.79 2.99
CA ILE A 27 8.71 6.21 2.87
C ILE A 27 9.16 5.93 1.44
N HIS A 28 9.08 6.95 0.60
CA HIS A 28 9.44 6.88 -0.81
C HIS A 28 9.74 8.28 -1.36
N GLY A 29 10.41 8.35 -2.50
CA GLY A 29 10.56 9.59 -3.25
C GLY A 29 9.24 10.04 -3.86
N SER A 30 9.04 11.35 -3.98
CA SER A 30 7.90 11.91 -4.69
C SER A 30 8.38 13.10 -5.51
N SER A 31 8.42 12.92 -6.82
CA SER A 31 8.91 13.96 -7.74
C SER A 31 8.26 13.85 -9.12
N ILE A 32 8.24 14.98 -9.81
CA ILE A 32 7.88 15.09 -11.22
C ILE A 32 9.13 15.53 -11.98
N THR A 33 9.45 14.86 -13.08
CA THR A 33 10.52 15.28 -13.98
C THR A 33 9.92 16.12 -15.10
N GLU A 34 10.29 17.40 -15.16
CA GLU A 34 9.90 18.31 -16.22
C GLU A 34 11.15 18.74 -16.99
N SER A 35 11.29 18.24 -18.22
CA SER A 35 12.48 18.43 -19.05
C SER A 35 13.76 17.92 -18.34
N THR A 36 14.60 18.82 -17.82
CA THR A 36 15.84 18.50 -17.09
C THR A 36 15.74 18.77 -15.58
N HIS A 37 14.58 19.19 -15.09
CA HIS A 37 14.39 19.57 -13.70
C HIS A 37 13.58 18.52 -12.96
N ILE A 38 14.01 18.21 -11.73
CA ILE A 38 13.27 17.39 -10.80
C ILE A 38 12.53 18.33 -9.84
N ILE A 39 11.21 18.25 -9.84
CA ILE A 39 10.33 19.06 -9.00
C ILE A 39 9.79 18.18 -7.88
N TYR A 40 9.94 18.59 -6.64
CA TYR A 40 9.33 17.91 -5.51
C TYR A 40 7.80 17.93 -5.61
N ALA A 41 7.17 16.76 -5.57
CA ALA A 41 5.73 16.58 -5.80
C ALA A 41 4.92 16.26 -4.55
N GLY A 42 5.44 16.61 -3.38
CA GLY A 42 4.78 16.33 -2.11
C GLY A 42 5.30 15.09 -1.39
N VAL A 43 4.58 14.64 -0.37
CA VAL A 43 4.96 13.49 0.46
C VAL A 43 4.31 12.22 -0.09
N ALA A 44 5.10 11.15 -0.21
CA ALA A 44 4.57 9.83 -0.56
C ALA A 44 3.59 9.33 0.52
N CYS A 45 2.57 8.61 0.12
CA CYS A 45 1.53 8.14 1.03
C CYS A 45 0.92 6.83 0.60
N GLY A 46 0.34 6.13 1.57
CA GLY A 46 -0.62 5.07 1.37
C GLY A 46 -2.02 5.49 1.82
N PHE A 47 -2.98 4.59 1.67
CA PHE A 47 -4.38 4.84 2.03
C PHE A 47 -4.98 3.66 2.78
N LEU A 48 -5.71 3.95 3.85
CA LEU A 48 -6.66 3.03 4.45
C LEU A 48 -8.07 3.47 4.02
N ILE A 49 -8.75 2.60 3.31
CA ILE A 49 -10.07 2.83 2.74
C ILE A 49 -11.07 1.91 3.45
N GLU A 50 -12.18 2.47 3.92
CA GLU A 50 -13.29 1.73 4.54
C GLU A 50 -14.55 1.91 3.70
N ILE A 51 -15.07 0.80 3.14
CA ILE A 51 -16.29 0.76 2.34
C ILE A 51 -17.16 -0.38 2.88
N ASP A 52 -18.41 -0.09 3.24
CA ASP A 52 -19.39 -1.07 3.77
C ASP A 52 -18.85 -1.91 4.94
N GLY A 53 -17.96 -1.32 5.75
CA GLY A 53 -17.34 -1.97 6.90
C GLY A 53 -16.09 -2.79 6.56
N VAL A 54 -15.74 -2.98 5.28
CA VAL A 54 -14.50 -3.62 4.84
C VAL A 54 -13.38 -2.60 4.79
N LYS A 55 -12.22 -2.93 5.34
CA LYS A 55 -11.05 -2.06 5.43
C LYS A 55 -9.91 -2.56 4.56
N ILE A 56 -9.52 -1.76 3.59
CA ILE A 56 -8.46 -2.03 2.63
C ILE A 56 -7.32 -1.05 2.87
N TYR A 57 -6.14 -1.56 3.19
CA TYR A 57 -4.91 -0.78 3.25
C TYR A 57 -4.10 -0.96 1.97
N HIS A 58 -3.91 0.11 1.23
CA HIS A 58 -2.97 0.18 0.11
C HIS A 58 -1.73 0.95 0.58
N ALA A 59 -0.60 0.25 0.72
CA ALA A 59 0.62 0.85 1.29
C ALA A 59 1.21 1.96 0.41
N GLY A 60 0.91 1.97 -0.89
CA GLY A 60 1.66 2.74 -1.88
C GLY A 60 3.06 2.16 -2.05
N ASP A 61 3.91 2.89 -2.73
CA ASP A 61 5.33 2.59 -2.82
C ASP A 61 6.00 3.07 -1.53
N THR A 62 6.55 2.14 -0.77
CA THR A 62 7.11 2.44 0.56
C THR A 62 8.19 1.45 0.96
N ALA A 63 9.18 1.92 1.71
CA ALA A 63 10.01 1.09 2.54
C ALA A 63 9.24 0.60 3.78
N LEU A 64 9.79 -0.38 4.50
CA LEU A 64 9.29 -0.80 5.80
C LEU A 64 9.42 0.36 6.80
N THR A 65 8.36 0.63 7.56
CA THR A 65 8.37 1.63 8.62
C THR A 65 7.62 1.14 9.85
N TYR A 66 8.09 1.51 11.03
CA TYR A 66 7.43 1.13 12.28
C TYR A 66 6.04 1.78 12.44
N ASP A 67 5.75 2.85 11.71
CA ASP A 67 4.40 3.45 11.67
C ASP A 67 3.32 2.47 11.21
N MET A 68 3.68 1.41 10.48
CA MET A 68 2.77 0.32 10.11
C MET A 68 2.18 -0.40 11.32
N LYS A 69 2.85 -0.37 12.49
CA LYS A 69 2.32 -0.92 13.74
C LYS A 69 1.05 -0.20 14.22
N LEU A 70 0.89 1.06 13.89
CA LEU A 70 -0.32 1.83 14.23
C LEU A 70 -1.56 1.31 13.49
N LEU A 71 -1.37 0.58 12.39
CA LEU A 71 -2.46 0.04 11.59
C LEU A 71 -3.08 -1.24 12.20
N GLU A 72 -2.38 -1.94 13.10
CA GLU A 72 -2.92 -3.12 13.80
C GLU A 72 -4.27 -2.81 14.47
N ARG A 73 -4.39 -1.65 15.11
CA ARG A 73 -5.62 -1.21 15.79
C ARG A 73 -6.79 -0.88 14.83
N GLU A 74 -6.49 -0.73 13.55
CA GLU A 74 -7.53 -0.45 12.53
C GLU A 74 -8.27 -1.71 12.13
N ALA A 75 -7.77 -2.92 12.45
CA ALA A 75 -8.37 -4.21 12.12
C ALA A 75 -8.62 -4.34 10.59
N ILE A 76 -7.53 -4.34 9.84
CA ILE A 76 -7.51 -4.31 8.37
C ILE A 76 -7.95 -5.66 7.81
N ASP A 77 -8.88 -5.65 6.86
CA ASP A 77 -9.34 -6.86 6.17
C ASP A 77 -8.36 -7.26 5.05
N TYR A 78 -7.90 -6.30 4.25
CA TYR A 78 -6.98 -6.51 3.13
C TYR A 78 -5.81 -5.53 3.20
N ALA A 79 -4.58 -6.04 3.16
CA ALA A 79 -3.38 -5.21 3.04
C ALA A 79 -2.69 -5.47 1.70
N MET A 80 -2.54 -4.44 0.87
CA MET A 80 -1.81 -4.48 -0.40
C MET A 80 -0.41 -3.94 -0.16
N LEU A 81 0.62 -4.81 -0.28
CA LEU A 81 2.00 -4.50 0.07
C LEU A 81 2.94 -4.73 -1.11
N PRO A 82 3.88 -3.81 -1.39
CA PRO A 82 4.91 -4.01 -2.40
C PRO A 82 5.90 -5.08 -1.93
N ILE A 83 6.34 -5.96 -2.83
CA ILE A 83 7.30 -7.03 -2.53
C ILE A 83 8.51 -7.06 -3.47
N GLY A 84 8.59 -6.16 -4.43
CA GLY A 84 9.57 -6.21 -5.52
C GLY A 84 10.97 -5.76 -5.14
N GLY A 85 11.16 -5.15 -3.99
CA GLY A 85 12.46 -4.63 -3.56
C GLY A 85 12.97 -3.46 -4.41
N ASN A 86 14.26 -3.15 -4.31
CA ASN A 86 15.00 -2.08 -4.99
C ASN A 86 14.48 -0.67 -4.72
N PHE A 87 13.20 -0.40 -4.96
CA PHE A 87 12.57 0.92 -4.76
C PHE A 87 11.58 0.93 -3.59
N THR A 88 11.12 -0.23 -3.15
CA THR A 88 10.13 -0.43 -2.10
C THR A 88 10.58 -1.53 -1.15
N MET A 89 9.71 -1.96 -0.24
CA MET A 89 9.92 -3.18 0.53
C MET A 89 10.24 -4.34 -0.40
N ASP A 90 11.18 -5.17 -0.01
CA ASP A 90 11.39 -6.49 -0.57
C ASP A 90 10.48 -7.54 0.10
N LEU A 91 10.68 -8.80 -0.21
CA LEU A 91 9.89 -9.90 0.33
C LEU A 91 10.01 -10.00 1.85
N GLU A 92 11.24 -9.87 2.41
CA GLU A 92 11.50 -9.99 3.83
C GLU A 92 10.87 -8.84 4.62
N ASP A 93 11.07 -7.61 4.16
CA ASP A 93 10.46 -6.42 4.73
C ASP A 93 8.93 -6.50 4.72
N SER A 94 8.35 -7.00 3.62
CA SER A 94 6.90 -7.10 3.47
C SER A 94 6.30 -8.18 4.38
N LEU A 95 7.02 -9.28 4.62
CA LEU A 95 6.62 -10.27 5.63
C LEU A 95 6.67 -9.68 7.03
N HIS A 96 7.68 -8.86 7.35
CA HIS A 96 7.74 -8.14 8.62
C HIS A 96 6.62 -7.10 8.75
N ALA A 97 6.25 -6.42 7.65
CA ALA A 97 5.10 -5.51 7.65
C ALA A 97 3.80 -6.24 8.04
N LEU A 98 3.60 -7.50 7.63
CA LEU A 98 2.43 -8.30 8.06
C LEU A 98 2.42 -8.54 9.57
N GLU A 99 3.58 -8.70 10.21
CA GLU A 99 3.68 -8.83 11.67
C GLU A 99 3.26 -7.54 12.39
N LEU A 100 3.57 -6.38 11.80
CA LEU A 100 3.21 -5.08 12.35
C LEU A 100 1.73 -4.75 12.15
N ILE A 101 1.20 -4.99 10.95
CA ILE A 101 -0.15 -4.59 10.54
C ILE A 101 -1.21 -5.58 11.03
N ARG A 102 -0.92 -6.89 10.97
CA ARG A 102 -1.82 -8.01 11.27
C ARG A 102 -3.16 -7.96 10.51
N PRO A 103 -3.12 -7.91 9.16
CA PRO A 103 -4.34 -7.91 8.37
C PRO A 103 -4.97 -9.32 8.36
N LYS A 104 -6.25 -9.44 7.96
CA LYS A 104 -6.87 -10.75 7.71
C LYS A 104 -6.34 -11.39 6.43
N LYS A 105 -6.16 -10.58 5.37
CA LYS A 105 -5.61 -11.01 4.07
C LYS A 105 -4.55 -10.04 3.58
N ALA A 106 -3.58 -10.57 2.84
CA ALA A 106 -2.51 -9.79 2.22
C ALA A 106 -2.45 -10.04 0.72
N ILE A 107 -2.27 -8.99 -0.05
CA ILE A 107 -2.15 -9.02 -1.51
C ILE A 107 -0.79 -8.43 -1.89
N PRO A 108 0.14 -9.23 -2.44
CA PRO A 108 1.41 -8.70 -2.92
C PRO A 108 1.20 -7.86 -4.18
N MET A 109 1.91 -6.74 -4.27
CA MET A 109 1.90 -5.84 -5.42
C MET A 109 3.30 -5.33 -5.76
N HIS A 110 3.42 -4.54 -6.82
CA HIS A 110 4.66 -3.87 -7.24
C HIS A 110 5.83 -4.84 -7.43
N TYR A 111 5.62 -5.91 -8.23
CA TYR A 111 6.65 -6.90 -8.60
C TYR A 111 6.50 -7.36 -10.06
N ASN A 112 7.58 -7.87 -10.66
CA ASN A 112 7.65 -8.48 -12.00
C ASN A 112 7.24 -7.62 -13.21
N THR A 113 7.01 -6.30 -13.06
CA THR A 113 6.70 -5.43 -14.20
C THR A 113 7.96 -5.02 -14.98
N PHE A 114 9.13 -5.07 -14.35
CA PHE A 114 10.44 -4.88 -14.99
C PHE A 114 11.57 -5.55 -14.17
N ASN A 115 12.78 -5.63 -14.75
CA ASN A 115 13.84 -6.50 -14.24
C ASN A 115 14.31 -6.20 -12.81
N LEU A 116 14.27 -4.94 -12.36
CA LEU A 116 14.79 -4.54 -11.05
C LEU A 116 13.87 -4.91 -9.87
N ILE A 117 12.61 -5.25 -10.16
CA ILE A 117 11.61 -5.62 -9.15
C ILE A 117 11.10 -7.07 -9.37
N LYS A 118 12.00 -7.95 -9.81
CA LYS A 118 11.67 -9.37 -9.98
C LYS A 118 11.60 -10.06 -8.63
N GLU A 119 10.42 -10.62 -8.30
CA GLU A 119 10.22 -11.46 -7.12
C GLU A 119 9.20 -12.57 -7.41
N ASP A 120 9.34 -13.70 -6.75
CA ASP A 120 8.38 -14.80 -6.80
C ASP A 120 7.30 -14.60 -5.73
N PRO A 121 6.06 -14.22 -6.11
CA PRO A 121 4.99 -13.96 -5.14
C PRO A 121 4.59 -15.22 -4.35
N ASN A 122 4.90 -16.42 -4.83
CA ASN A 122 4.64 -17.66 -4.09
C ASN A 122 5.49 -17.81 -2.82
N LYS A 123 6.55 -17.04 -2.67
CA LYS A 123 7.34 -16.96 -1.43
C LYS A 123 6.70 -16.04 -0.39
N PHE A 124 5.82 -15.13 -0.79
CA PHE A 124 5.09 -14.25 0.13
C PHE A 124 4.02 -15.06 0.85
N LYS A 125 4.42 -15.75 1.94
CA LYS A 125 3.57 -16.63 2.74
C LYS A 125 3.71 -16.25 4.21
N SER A 126 2.59 -16.19 4.91
CA SER A 126 2.56 -15.86 6.33
C SER A 126 1.59 -16.80 7.08
N PRO A 127 1.95 -17.26 8.29
CA PRO A 127 1.00 -17.94 9.16
C PRO A 127 0.01 -16.98 9.83
N LEU A 128 0.22 -15.65 9.69
CA LEU A 128 -0.55 -14.62 10.39
C LEU A 128 -1.81 -14.19 9.63
N CYS A 129 -1.83 -14.40 8.31
CA CYS A 129 -2.95 -14.01 7.45
C CYS A 129 -2.99 -14.88 6.17
N GLU A 130 -4.15 -14.89 5.53
CA GLU A 130 -4.28 -15.46 4.19
C GLU A 130 -3.56 -14.58 3.17
N VAL A 131 -2.77 -15.19 2.27
CA VAL A 131 -2.14 -14.47 1.14
C VAL A 131 -2.92 -14.77 -0.13
N VAL A 132 -3.36 -13.70 -0.82
CA VAL A 132 -4.10 -13.77 -2.08
C VAL A 132 -3.22 -13.20 -3.19
N ILE A 133 -2.70 -14.08 -4.04
CA ILE A 133 -1.92 -13.66 -5.22
C ILE A 133 -2.89 -13.43 -6.36
N MET A 134 -2.86 -12.24 -6.94
CA MET A 134 -3.74 -11.84 -8.05
C MET A 134 -2.91 -11.51 -9.29
N ASN A 135 -3.43 -11.89 -10.45
CA ASN A 135 -2.88 -11.44 -11.72
C ASN A 135 -3.47 -10.08 -12.11
N PRO A 136 -2.79 -9.30 -12.97
CA PRO A 136 -3.39 -8.09 -13.52
C PRO A 136 -4.76 -8.35 -14.15
N ASN A 137 -5.73 -7.48 -13.85
CA ASN A 137 -7.14 -7.57 -14.26
C ASN A 137 -7.98 -8.67 -13.58
N GLU A 138 -7.45 -9.39 -12.60
CA GLU A 138 -8.30 -10.24 -11.75
C GLU A 138 -9.14 -9.39 -10.78
N THR A 139 -10.32 -9.89 -10.44
CA THR A 139 -11.24 -9.29 -9.46
C THR A 139 -11.35 -10.20 -8.25
N LEU A 140 -11.40 -9.60 -7.08
CA LEU A 140 -11.66 -10.29 -5.82
C LEU A 140 -12.96 -9.71 -5.23
N ASP A 141 -13.96 -10.55 -5.05
CA ASP A 141 -15.18 -10.18 -4.34
C ASP A 141 -14.90 -10.10 -2.83
N ILE A 142 -15.31 -8.99 -2.20
CA ILE A 142 -14.96 -8.66 -0.79
C ILE A 142 -16.21 -8.37 0.04
#